data_683d09d6da52e18c58dbb4e75421c1ce
#
_entry.id   683d09d6da52e18c58dbb4e75421c1ce
#
_cell.length_a   1.000
_cell.length_b   1.000
_cell.length_c   1.000
_cell.angle_alpha   90.00
_cell.angle_beta   90.00
_cell.angle_gamma   90.00
#
_symmetry.space_group_name_H-M   'P 1'
#
loop_
_entity.id
_entity.type
_entity.pdbx_description
1 polymer ?
#
loop_
_entity_poly.entity_id
_entity_poly.type
_entity_poly.pdbx_seq_one_letter_code
_entity_poly.pdbx_strand_id
1 'polypeptide(L)'
;MKILLTSDTWTPTVNGVVTSATTMKRELESRGHEVRVLTLSQNSHTYAEHDVTYLGSLDAGRVYPGARLRGPALHGALRELARWSPDVVHSQCEFSTFSPARYLARAAGAPLIHTYHTVYEDYTHYFSPSRCMGRRLAALFTRSICNRCDAVIAPTPKIRSLLLGYGVQCPVQVLPTGLELTRFAVPRDDALRRRLHLPDDKKVLLYLGRLAKEKDISTIISFMPDLPDAVLLVVGDGPEHSALAQLVQHLQLADRVIFTGMVPPGDVPHYYALADAFVSASASEAQGLTYLEALAAGLPLLCRDDPCLNNLVQQGQNGYVWQNPAQLVRLSHTLLCRDDPDVLRKNAVASARPYSSAAFAAAAEQLYRREILRKTQQRQILQREVVLW
;
A
#
# COMPACT_ATOMS: atom_id res chain seq x y z
N MET A 1 -15.54 -8.24 -18.54
CA MET A 1 -14.16 -8.33 -19.07
C MET A 1 -13.46 -9.48 -18.39
N LYS A 2 -12.51 -10.09 -19.10
CA LYS A 2 -11.53 -11.02 -18.55
C LYS A 2 -10.29 -10.24 -18.11
N ILE A 3 -10.03 -10.21 -16.80
CA ILE A 3 -8.96 -9.41 -16.21
C ILE A 3 -7.93 -10.34 -15.59
N LEU A 4 -6.67 -10.22 -16.00
CA LEU A 4 -5.57 -10.95 -15.37
C LEU A 4 -4.79 -10.02 -14.45
N LEU A 5 -4.83 -10.26 -13.14
CA LEU A 5 -3.97 -9.62 -12.16
C LEU A 5 -2.69 -10.43 -12.00
N THR A 6 -1.52 -9.78 -11.95
CA THR A 6 -0.26 -10.47 -11.66
C THR A 6 0.46 -9.82 -10.49
N SER A 7 0.93 -10.63 -9.54
CA SER A 7 1.64 -10.18 -8.35
C SER A 7 2.68 -11.19 -7.91
N ASP A 8 3.82 -10.75 -7.44
CA ASP A 8 4.86 -11.65 -6.89
C ASP A 8 4.47 -12.20 -5.52
N THR A 9 3.56 -11.51 -4.82
CA THR A 9 3.04 -11.92 -3.52
C THR A 9 1.52 -11.99 -3.55
N TRP A 10 0.96 -12.98 -2.86
CA TRP A 10 -0.48 -13.21 -2.73
C TRP A 10 -0.81 -13.72 -1.33
N THR A 11 -2.10 -13.91 -1.04
CA THR A 11 -2.53 -14.52 0.23
C THR A 11 -1.84 -15.88 0.45
N PRO A 12 -1.44 -16.22 1.69
CA PRO A 12 -1.73 -15.57 2.97
C PRO A 12 -0.77 -14.43 3.38
N THR A 13 0.13 -13.99 2.51
CA THR A 13 1.04 -12.86 2.81
C THR A 13 0.25 -11.59 3.09
N VAL A 14 0.62 -10.84 4.13
CA VAL A 14 -0.01 -9.58 4.53
C VAL A 14 0.91 -8.42 4.23
N ASN A 15 0.56 -7.62 3.23
CA ASN A 15 1.21 -6.35 2.89
C ASN A 15 0.27 -5.47 2.03
N GLY A 16 0.64 -4.21 1.82
CA GLY A 16 -0.18 -3.26 1.08
C GLY A 16 -0.47 -3.67 -0.38
N VAL A 17 0.46 -4.35 -1.05
CA VAL A 17 0.28 -4.84 -2.43
C VAL A 17 -0.79 -5.93 -2.48
N VAL A 18 -0.69 -6.91 -1.57
CA VAL A 18 -1.66 -8.01 -1.48
C VAL A 18 -3.04 -7.46 -1.11
N THR A 19 -3.12 -6.56 -0.13
CA THR A 19 -4.38 -5.90 0.25
C THR A 19 -5.01 -5.17 -0.94
N SER A 20 -4.23 -4.39 -1.69
CA SER A 20 -4.70 -3.70 -2.89
C SER A 20 -5.21 -4.67 -3.96
N ALA A 21 -4.42 -5.69 -4.28
CA ALA A 21 -4.75 -6.64 -5.35
C ALA A 21 -5.95 -7.53 -5.02
N THR A 22 -6.07 -8.02 -3.78
CA THR A 22 -7.22 -8.82 -3.32
C THR A 22 -8.50 -7.99 -3.26
N THR A 23 -8.41 -6.75 -2.77
CA THR A 23 -9.53 -5.82 -2.77
C THR A 23 -10.00 -5.53 -4.20
N MET A 24 -9.07 -5.24 -5.11
CA MET A 24 -9.37 -5.01 -6.53
C MET A 24 -10.04 -6.22 -7.17
N LYS A 25 -9.52 -7.44 -6.94
CA LYS A 25 -10.12 -8.67 -7.45
C LYS A 25 -11.57 -8.79 -7.03
N ARG A 26 -11.83 -8.75 -5.72
CA ARG A 26 -13.17 -8.90 -5.15
C ARG A 26 -14.15 -7.86 -5.69
N GLU A 27 -13.76 -6.61 -5.76
CA GLU A 27 -14.62 -5.53 -6.25
C GLU A 27 -14.89 -5.64 -7.76
N LEU A 28 -13.91 -6.05 -8.56
CA LEU A 28 -14.11 -6.26 -10.00
C LEU A 28 -15.02 -7.47 -10.27
N GLU A 29 -14.89 -8.54 -9.47
CA GLU A 29 -15.80 -9.70 -9.55
C GLU A 29 -17.23 -9.33 -9.17
N SER A 30 -17.43 -8.54 -8.11
CA SER A 30 -18.75 -8.04 -7.73
C SER A 30 -19.41 -7.18 -8.80
N ARG A 31 -18.61 -6.60 -9.70
CA ARG A 31 -19.07 -5.82 -10.87
C ARG A 31 -19.27 -6.68 -12.12
N GLY A 32 -19.21 -8.01 -12.00
CA GLY A 32 -19.47 -8.96 -13.08
C GLY A 32 -18.30 -9.19 -14.03
N HIS A 33 -17.06 -8.92 -13.59
CA HIS A 33 -15.85 -9.26 -14.35
C HIS A 33 -15.34 -10.66 -13.99
N GLU A 34 -14.77 -11.37 -14.96
CA GLU A 34 -14.01 -12.60 -14.72
C GLU A 34 -12.55 -12.22 -14.39
N VAL A 35 -12.11 -12.47 -13.16
CA VAL A 35 -10.77 -12.07 -12.70
C VAL A 35 -9.95 -13.31 -12.36
N ARG A 36 -8.80 -13.47 -13.03
CA ARG A 36 -7.80 -14.48 -12.68
C ARG A 36 -6.54 -13.83 -12.14
N VAL A 37 -5.80 -14.58 -11.32
CA VAL A 37 -4.56 -14.13 -10.70
C VAL A 37 -3.41 -15.02 -11.13
N LEU A 38 -2.26 -14.40 -11.41
CA LEU A 38 -0.98 -15.08 -11.61
C LEU A 38 -0.02 -14.63 -10.52
N THR A 39 0.46 -15.57 -9.72
CA THR A 39 1.39 -15.26 -8.61
C THR A 39 2.50 -16.31 -8.49
N LEU A 40 3.37 -16.15 -7.48
CA LEU A 40 4.44 -17.11 -7.19
C LEU A 40 4.00 -18.12 -6.12
N SER A 41 4.32 -19.39 -6.36
CA SER A 41 4.18 -20.45 -5.39
C SER A 41 5.21 -20.33 -4.26
N GLN A 42 4.89 -20.82 -3.08
CA GLN A 42 5.85 -20.93 -1.95
C GLN A 42 6.87 -22.05 -2.13
N ASN A 43 6.78 -22.82 -3.20
CA ASN A 43 7.68 -23.91 -3.54
C ASN A 43 8.00 -23.93 -5.05
N SER A 44 8.76 -24.92 -5.51
CA SER A 44 9.16 -25.05 -6.91
C SER A 44 8.06 -25.57 -7.85
N HIS A 45 6.89 -25.96 -7.32
CA HIS A 45 5.80 -26.51 -8.12
C HIS A 45 4.86 -25.42 -8.65
N THR A 46 4.48 -25.56 -9.92
CA THR A 46 3.44 -24.74 -10.54
C THR A 46 2.10 -25.48 -10.44
N TYR A 47 1.07 -24.79 -9.95
CA TYR A 47 -0.27 -25.33 -9.81
C TYR A 47 -1.32 -24.22 -9.96
N ALA A 48 -2.57 -24.57 -10.16
CA ALA A 48 -3.69 -23.65 -10.14
C ALA A 48 -4.69 -24.09 -9.08
N GLU A 49 -5.24 -23.13 -8.37
CA GLU A 49 -6.29 -23.33 -7.39
C GLU A 49 -7.34 -22.24 -7.59
N HIS A 50 -8.57 -22.66 -7.92
CA HIS A 50 -9.66 -21.76 -8.34
C HIS A 50 -9.20 -20.80 -9.47
N ASP A 51 -9.28 -19.50 -9.24
CA ASP A 51 -8.91 -18.45 -10.20
C ASP A 51 -7.44 -18.00 -10.07
N VAL A 52 -6.64 -18.68 -9.25
CA VAL A 52 -5.25 -18.31 -8.96
C VAL A 52 -4.29 -19.34 -9.54
N THR A 53 -3.38 -18.89 -10.39
CA THR A 53 -2.27 -19.69 -10.91
C THR A 53 -0.98 -19.34 -10.15
N TYR A 54 -0.41 -20.33 -9.48
CA TYR A 54 0.83 -20.23 -8.71
C TYR A 54 2.00 -20.77 -9.54
N LEU A 55 2.95 -19.90 -9.87
CA LEU A 55 4.17 -20.28 -10.59
C LEU A 55 5.22 -20.78 -9.61
N GLY A 56 5.82 -21.94 -9.89
CA GLY A 56 6.93 -22.46 -9.10
C GLY A 56 8.05 -21.45 -8.95
N SER A 57 8.54 -21.27 -7.73
CA SER A 57 9.54 -20.28 -7.40
C SER A 57 10.54 -20.78 -6.36
N LEU A 58 11.71 -20.11 -6.32
CA LEU A 58 12.78 -20.34 -5.38
C LEU A 58 12.82 -19.20 -4.37
N ASP A 59 13.16 -19.52 -3.12
CA ASP A 59 13.35 -18.50 -2.09
C ASP A 59 14.56 -17.62 -2.41
N ALA A 60 14.35 -16.31 -2.33
CA ALA A 60 15.37 -15.26 -2.49
C ALA A 60 15.44 -14.34 -1.26
N GLY A 61 14.99 -14.82 -0.11
CA GLY A 61 14.93 -14.08 1.16
C GLY A 61 16.27 -13.49 1.63
N ARG A 62 17.41 -13.99 1.10
CA ARG A 62 18.74 -13.39 1.33
C ARG A 62 18.90 -12.03 0.64
N VAL A 63 18.16 -11.76 -0.43
CA VAL A 63 18.20 -10.48 -1.16
C VAL A 63 17.24 -9.49 -0.51
N TYR A 64 16.02 -9.95 -0.24
CA TYR A 64 15.01 -9.16 0.45
C TYR A 64 14.04 -10.10 1.18
N PRO A 65 13.67 -9.83 2.44
CA PRO A 65 12.78 -10.71 3.21
C PRO A 65 11.46 -11.00 2.48
N GLY A 66 11.19 -12.30 2.25
CA GLY A 66 10.01 -12.75 1.51
C GLY A 66 10.09 -12.66 -0.03
N ALA A 67 11.23 -12.23 -0.58
CA ALA A 67 11.43 -12.24 -2.04
C ALA A 67 11.51 -13.66 -2.57
N ARG A 68 10.94 -13.87 -3.77
CA ARG A 68 10.97 -15.15 -4.48
C ARG A 68 11.32 -14.93 -5.95
N LEU A 69 12.10 -15.84 -6.50
CA LEU A 69 12.45 -15.82 -7.91
C LEU A 69 11.74 -16.95 -8.64
N ARG A 70 11.16 -16.64 -9.77
CA ARG A 70 10.50 -17.61 -10.64
C ARG A 70 11.48 -18.65 -11.17
N GLY A 71 11.10 -19.92 -11.13
CA GLY A 71 11.81 -20.99 -11.81
C GLY A 71 11.70 -20.92 -13.35
N PRO A 72 12.60 -21.61 -14.11
CA PRO A 72 12.65 -21.53 -15.56
C PRO A 72 11.50 -22.21 -16.31
N ALA A 73 10.81 -23.19 -15.70
CA ALA A 73 9.82 -24.02 -16.36
C ALA A 73 8.41 -23.45 -16.28
N LEU A 74 7.85 -23.01 -17.44
CA LEU A 74 6.58 -22.27 -17.40
C LEU A 74 5.60 -22.49 -18.53
N HIS A 75 5.87 -23.40 -19.48
CA HIS A 75 5.12 -23.36 -20.73
C HIS A 75 3.64 -23.78 -20.63
N GLY A 76 3.25 -24.65 -19.68
CA GLY A 76 1.86 -25.16 -19.52
C GLY A 76 0.90 -24.10 -19.00
N ALA A 77 1.14 -23.58 -17.79
CA ALA A 77 0.24 -22.63 -17.12
C ALA A 77 0.10 -21.31 -17.89
N LEU A 78 1.19 -20.78 -18.45
CA LEU A 78 1.11 -19.56 -19.26
C LEU A 78 0.34 -19.77 -20.56
N ARG A 79 0.44 -20.97 -21.19
CA ARG A 79 -0.36 -21.29 -22.39
C ARG A 79 -1.86 -21.34 -22.06
N GLU A 80 -2.22 -21.88 -20.91
CA GLU A 80 -3.61 -21.91 -20.46
C GLU A 80 -4.16 -20.50 -20.27
N LEU A 81 -3.45 -19.63 -19.55
CA LEU A 81 -3.82 -18.23 -19.38
C LEU A 81 -3.86 -17.47 -20.73
N ALA A 82 -2.95 -17.77 -21.65
CA ALA A 82 -2.96 -17.17 -23.00
C ALA A 82 -4.19 -17.62 -23.79
N ARG A 83 -4.61 -18.91 -23.71
CA ARG A 83 -5.84 -19.42 -24.33
C ARG A 83 -7.10 -18.82 -23.72
N TRP A 84 -7.09 -18.56 -22.41
CA TRP A 84 -8.19 -17.85 -21.75
C TRP A 84 -8.36 -16.43 -22.30
N SER A 85 -7.30 -15.86 -22.89
CA SER A 85 -7.32 -14.59 -23.62
C SER A 85 -7.85 -13.43 -22.79
N PRO A 86 -7.08 -12.87 -21.82
CA PRO A 86 -7.51 -11.73 -21.03
C PRO A 86 -7.74 -10.49 -21.90
N ASP A 87 -8.76 -9.70 -21.58
CA ASP A 87 -9.02 -8.39 -22.19
C ASP A 87 -8.02 -7.35 -21.71
N VAL A 88 -7.51 -7.51 -20.50
CA VAL A 88 -6.49 -6.65 -19.88
C VAL A 88 -5.61 -7.46 -18.94
N VAL A 89 -4.32 -7.11 -18.90
CA VAL A 89 -3.36 -7.63 -17.93
C VAL A 89 -2.92 -6.49 -17.02
N HIS A 90 -3.08 -6.67 -15.70
CA HIS A 90 -2.71 -5.66 -14.71
C HIS A 90 -1.66 -6.20 -13.76
N SER A 91 -0.45 -5.69 -13.86
CA SER A 91 0.70 -6.04 -13.03
C SER A 91 0.74 -5.21 -11.76
N GLN A 92 0.96 -5.89 -10.61
CA GLN A 92 1.11 -5.26 -9.29
C GLN A 92 2.57 -5.27 -8.81
N CYS A 93 3.47 -5.95 -9.52
CA CYS A 93 4.88 -6.08 -9.15
C CYS A 93 5.77 -6.02 -10.39
N GLU A 94 7.01 -5.56 -10.20
CA GLU A 94 8.00 -5.29 -11.25
C GLU A 94 8.96 -6.44 -11.51
N PHE A 95 8.93 -7.49 -10.68
CA PHE A 95 9.97 -8.53 -10.68
C PHE A 95 9.53 -9.79 -11.43
N SER A 96 9.36 -10.91 -10.72
CA SER A 96 9.22 -12.24 -11.29
C SER A 96 7.96 -12.45 -12.14
N THR A 97 6.84 -11.84 -11.76
CA THR A 97 5.57 -11.96 -12.50
C THR A 97 5.43 -10.93 -13.63
N PHE A 98 6.25 -9.88 -13.69
CA PHE A 98 6.15 -8.85 -14.73
C PHE A 98 6.45 -9.39 -16.13
N SER A 99 7.48 -10.22 -16.28
CA SER A 99 7.83 -10.82 -17.58
C SER A 99 6.71 -11.74 -18.11
N PRO A 100 6.12 -12.67 -17.32
CA PRO A 100 4.90 -13.39 -17.68
C PRO A 100 3.71 -12.48 -18.00
N ALA A 101 3.45 -11.42 -17.22
CA ALA A 101 2.39 -10.46 -17.50
C ALA A 101 2.53 -9.85 -18.90
N ARG A 102 3.73 -9.39 -19.22
CA ARG A 102 4.05 -8.83 -20.55
C ARG A 102 3.88 -9.84 -21.69
N TYR A 103 4.30 -11.09 -21.46
CA TYR A 103 4.10 -12.17 -22.44
C TYR A 103 2.59 -12.40 -22.67
N LEU A 104 1.80 -12.53 -21.61
CA LEU A 104 0.36 -12.79 -21.71
C LEU A 104 -0.40 -11.62 -22.33
N ALA A 105 -0.06 -10.39 -22.00
CA ALA A 105 -0.62 -9.19 -22.63
C ALA A 105 -0.37 -9.19 -24.15
N ARG A 106 0.86 -9.52 -24.59
CA ARG A 106 1.21 -9.62 -26.01
C ARG A 106 0.48 -10.76 -26.70
N ALA A 107 0.45 -11.95 -26.10
CA ALA A 107 -0.20 -13.14 -26.65
C ALA A 107 -1.70 -12.94 -26.85
N ALA A 108 -2.38 -12.28 -25.89
CA ALA A 108 -3.80 -11.93 -25.99
C ALA A 108 -4.05 -10.65 -26.80
N GLY A 109 -2.98 -9.86 -27.04
CA GLY A 109 -3.07 -8.52 -27.57
C GLY A 109 -3.81 -7.53 -26.70
N ALA A 110 -3.80 -7.79 -25.42
CA ALA A 110 -4.40 -6.96 -24.40
C ALA A 110 -3.48 -5.81 -23.98
N PRO A 111 -4.00 -4.71 -23.45
CA PRO A 111 -3.16 -3.70 -22.81
C PRO A 111 -2.54 -4.27 -21.53
N LEU A 112 -1.29 -3.87 -21.27
CA LEU A 112 -0.57 -4.10 -20.02
C LEU A 112 -0.62 -2.84 -19.18
N ILE A 113 -1.28 -2.92 -18.03
CA ILE A 113 -1.35 -1.86 -17.04
C ILE A 113 -0.47 -2.26 -15.85
N HIS A 114 0.16 -1.31 -15.19
CA HIS A 114 1.00 -1.56 -14.03
C HIS A 114 0.66 -0.59 -12.91
N THR A 115 0.50 -1.08 -11.67
CA THR A 115 0.42 -0.23 -10.48
C THR A 115 1.78 -0.15 -9.80
N TYR A 116 2.27 1.06 -9.61
CA TYR A 116 3.53 1.33 -8.92
C TYR A 116 3.27 1.48 -7.41
N HIS A 117 3.65 0.47 -6.63
CA HIS A 117 3.36 0.42 -5.19
C HIS A 117 4.52 0.86 -4.31
N THR A 118 5.76 0.77 -4.78
CA THR A 118 6.96 0.88 -3.93
C THR A 118 7.89 1.98 -4.38
N VAL A 119 8.23 2.89 -3.47
CA VAL A 119 9.26 3.93 -3.70
C VAL A 119 10.63 3.30 -3.48
N TYR A 120 11.22 2.73 -4.54
CA TYR A 120 12.50 2.00 -4.45
C TYR A 120 13.68 2.86 -3.98
N GLU A 121 13.61 4.18 -4.13
CA GLU A 121 14.64 5.09 -3.61
C GLU A 121 14.82 4.99 -2.09
N ASP A 122 13.76 4.69 -1.36
CA ASP A 122 13.79 4.58 0.10
C ASP A 122 14.42 3.26 0.56
N TYR A 123 14.51 2.29 -0.34
CA TYR A 123 15.06 0.95 -0.10
C TYR A 123 16.47 0.76 -0.66
N THR A 124 17.12 1.83 -1.12
CA THR A 124 18.47 1.74 -1.74
C THR A 124 19.54 1.20 -0.81
N HIS A 125 19.38 1.36 0.50
CA HIS A 125 20.28 0.82 1.52
C HIS A 125 20.36 -0.72 1.55
N TYR A 126 19.39 -1.42 0.96
CA TYR A 126 19.43 -2.88 0.83
C TYR A 126 20.30 -3.38 -0.32
N PHE A 127 20.54 -2.57 -1.35
CA PHE A 127 21.22 -3.04 -2.57
C PHE A 127 22.35 -2.11 -3.09
N SER A 128 22.57 -0.96 -2.46
CA SER A 128 23.63 -0.03 -2.88
C SER A 128 24.32 0.64 -1.70
N PRO A 129 25.65 0.64 -1.63
CA PRO A 129 26.40 1.36 -0.60
C PRO A 129 26.32 2.88 -0.78
N SER A 130 25.98 3.37 -1.99
CA SER A 130 25.83 4.79 -2.32
C SER A 130 24.37 5.14 -2.57
N ARG A 131 23.79 6.02 -1.76
CA ARG A 131 22.41 6.52 -1.94
C ARG A 131 22.20 7.16 -3.32
N CYS A 132 23.16 7.91 -3.83
CA CYS A 132 23.06 8.57 -5.13
C CYS A 132 23.01 7.54 -6.27
N MET A 133 23.91 6.56 -6.25
CA MET A 133 23.93 5.48 -7.26
C MET A 133 22.70 4.59 -7.14
N GLY A 134 22.28 4.24 -5.91
CA GLY A 134 21.06 3.48 -5.68
C GLY A 134 19.81 4.15 -6.24
N ARG A 135 19.64 5.46 -6.03
CA ARG A 135 18.54 6.25 -6.61
C ARG A 135 18.56 6.22 -8.15
N ARG A 136 19.73 6.41 -8.78
CA ARG A 136 19.84 6.34 -10.25
C ARG A 136 19.46 4.96 -10.78
N LEU A 137 19.92 3.89 -10.14
CA LEU A 137 19.57 2.53 -10.51
C LEU A 137 18.07 2.26 -10.34
N ALA A 138 17.47 2.68 -9.22
CA ALA A 138 16.03 2.59 -9.00
C ALA A 138 15.24 3.34 -10.07
N ALA A 139 15.64 4.57 -10.42
CA ALA A 139 14.99 5.37 -11.46
C ALA A 139 15.08 4.71 -12.84
N LEU A 140 16.26 4.21 -13.24
CA LEU A 140 16.45 3.51 -14.51
C LEU A 140 15.64 2.21 -14.58
N PHE A 141 15.63 1.41 -13.51
CA PHE A 141 14.83 0.21 -13.40
C PHE A 141 13.34 0.52 -13.56
N THR A 142 12.83 1.44 -12.73
CA THR A 142 11.44 1.87 -12.76
C THR A 142 11.02 2.39 -14.13
N ARG A 143 11.82 3.29 -14.73
CA ARG A 143 11.60 3.78 -16.10
C ARG A 143 11.54 2.64 -17.11
N SER A 144 12.46 1.68 -17.02
CA SER A 144 12.53 0.53 -17.95
C SER A 144 11.28 -0.36 -17.84
N ILE A 145 10.74 -0.57 -16.63
CA ILE A 145 9.53 -1.36 -16.41
C ILE A 145 8.30 -0.59 -16.89
N CYS A 146 8.11 0.63 -16.42
CA CYS A 146 6.93 1.45 -16.71
C CYS A 146 6.78 1.72 -18.22
N ASN A 147 7.88 2.03 -18.94
CA ASN A 147 7.83 2.30 -20.38
C ASN A 147 7.55 1.05 -21.26
N ARG A 148 7.42 -0.13 -20.64
CA ARG A 148 6.96 -1.36 -21.32
C ARG A 148 5.45 -1.59 -21.13
N CYS A 149 4.77 -0.73 -20.38
CA CYS A 149 3.34 -0.78 -20.12
C CYS A 149 2.57 0.17 -21.04
N ASP A 150 1.30 -0.12 -21.26
CA ASP A 150 0.40 0.76 -22.00
C ASP A 150 -0.09 1.92 -21.12
N ALA A 151 -0.21 1.71 -19.81
CA ALA A 151 -0.46 2.74 -18.80
C ALA A 151 0.09 2.32 -17.44
N VAL A 152 0.39 3.31 -16.58
CA VAL A 152 0.81 3.11 -15.20
C VAL A 152 -0.17 3.79 -14.25
N ILE A 153 -0.51 3.11 -13.16
CA ILE A 153 -1.27 3.65 -12.04
C ILE A 153 -0.28 4.11 -10.97
N ALA A 154 -0.38 5.37 -10.60
CA ALA A 154 0.29 5.97 -9.45
C ALA A 154 -0.74 6.17 -8.33
N PRO A 155 -0.52 5.67 -7.10
CA PRO A 155 -1.51 5.80 -6.03
C PRO A 155 -1.71 7.24 -5.55
N THR A 156 -0.75 8.13 -5.79
CA THR A 156 -0.81 9.53 -5.37
C THR A 156 -0.17 10.47 -6.41
N PRO A 157 -0.49 11.78 -6.36
CA PRO A 157 0.21 12.79 -7.18
C PRO A 157 1.72 12.82 -6.91
N LYS A 158 2.17 12.55 -5.67
CA LYS A 158 3.59 12.38 -5.29
C LYS A 158 4.25 11.34 -6.18
N ILE A 159 3.66 10.15 -6.26
CA ILE A 159 4.21 9.05 -7.07
C ILE A 159 4.16 9.35 -8.55
N ARG A 160 3.07 9.98 -9.04
CA ARG A 160 3.02 10.43 -10.44
C ARG A 160 4.18 11.37 -10.77
N SER A 161 4.42 12.36 -9.94
CA SER A 161 5.53 13.33 -10.13
C SER A 161 6.89 12.63 -10.09
N LEU A 162 7.08 11.68 -9.19
CA LEU A 162 8.29 10.85 -9.10
C LEU A 162 8.53 10.06 -10.40
N LEU A 163 7.52 9.38 -10.92
CA LEU A 163 7.62 8.59 -12.16
C LEU A 163 7.94 9.47 -13.37
N LEU A 164 7.31 10.62 -13.47
CA LEU A 164 7.63 11.60 -14.52
C LEU A 164 9.06 12.12 -14.40
N GLY A 165 9.53 12.36 -13.17
CA GLY A 165 10.93 12.73 -12.88
C GLY A 165 11.94 11.65 -13.28
N TYR A 166 11.57 10.37 -13.25
CA TYR A 166 12.38 9.27 -13.74
C TYR A 166 12.40 9.15 -15.28
N GLY A 167 11.57 9.93 -15.97
CA GLY A 167 11.45 9.91 -17.43
C GLY A 167 10.52 8.80 -17.94
N VAL A 168 9.51 8.43 -17.15
CA VAL A 168 8.42 7.55 -17.62
C VAL A 168 7.59 8.30 -18.66
N GLN A 169 7.43 7.68 -19.85
CA GLN A 169 6.79 8.27 -21.03
C GLN A 169 5.37 7.76 -21.26
N CYS A 170 5.04 6.55 -20.78
CA CYS A 170 3.67 6.04 -20.88
C CYS A 170 2.70 6.88 -20.02
N PRO A 171 1.40 6.85 -20.32
CA PRO A 171 0.39 7.55 -19.52
C PRO A 171 0.43 7.10 -18.06
N VAL A 172 0.57 8.08 -17.14
CA VAL A 172 0.54 7.83 -15.68
C VAL A 172 -0.76 8.42 -15.12
N GLN A 173 -1.65 7.53 -14.68
CA GLN A 173 -2.93 7.87 -14.08
C GLN A 173 -2.83 7.86 -12.55
N VAL A 174 -3.28 8.92 -11.89
CA VAL A 174 -3.43 8.91 -10.42
C VAL A 174 -4.71 8.14 -10.09
N LEU A 175 -4.55 7.03 -9.36
CA LEU A 175 -5.64 6.21 -8.91
C LEU A 175 -5.30 5.66 -7.52
N PRO A 176 -5.85 6.24 -6.44
CA PRO A 176 -5.61 5.77 -5.09
C PRO A 176 -6.11 4.34 -4.89
N THR A 177 -5.32 3.52 -4.20
CA THR A 177 -5.75 2.20 -3.74
C THR A 177 -6.96 2.34 -2.83
N GLY A 178 -8.00 1.55 -3.10
CA GLY A 178 -9.23 1.58 -2.34
C GLY A 178 -9.18 0.73 -1.08
N LEU A 179 -10.00 1.12 -0.11
CA LEU A 179 -10.15 0.46 1.17
C LEU A 179 -11.61 0.04 1.40
N GLU A 180 -11.83 -1.09 2.03
CA GLU A 180 -13.16 -1.50 2.53
C GLU A 180 -13.47 -0.73 3.81
N LEU A 181 -14.09 0.45 3.67
CA LEU A 181 -14.30 1.40 4.76
C LEU A 181 -15.16 0.84 5.89
N THR A 182 -16.17 0.04 5.57
CA THR A 182 -17.11 -0.55 6.53
C THR A 182 -16.42 -1.47 7.53
N ARG A 183 -15.30 -2.07 7.16
CA ARG A 183 -14.49 -2.92 8.03
C ARG A 183 -13.96 -2.18 9.27
N PHE A 184 -13.77 -0.86 9.17
CA PHE A 184 -13.19 -0.04 10.24
C PHE A 184 -14.25 0.64 11.10
N ALA A 185 -15.52 0.51 10.76
CA ALA A 185 -16.65 1.04 11.54
C ALA A 185 -17.03 0.07 12.67
N VAL A 186 -16.09 -0.21 13.57
CA VAL A 186 -16.30 -1.08 14.73
C VAL A 186 -16.39 -0.26 16.02
N PRO A 187 -17.19 -0.70 16.99
CA PRO A 187 -17.26 -0.05 18.29
C PRO A 187 -15.94 -0.24 19.07
N ARG A 188 -15.70 0.65 20.04
CA ARG A 188 -14.57 0.54 20.97
C ARG A 188 -14.71 -0.74 21.79
N ASP A 189 -13.64 -1.50 21.91
CA ASP A 189 -13.56 -2.74 22.67
C ASP A 189 -12.88 -2.50 24.03
N ASP A 190 -13.70 -2.34 25.07
CA ASP A 190 -13.20 -2.12 26.43
C ASP A 190 -12.51 -3.37 27.02
N ALA A 191 -12.82 -4.57 26.52
CA ALA A 191 -12.11 -5.78 26.95
C ALA A 191 -10.69 -5.80 26.39
N LEU A 192 -10.53 -5.41 25.14
CA LEU A 192 -9.20 -5.23 24.52
C LEU A 192 -8.42 -4.12 25.24
N ARG A 193 -9.06 -2.99 25.58
CA ARG A 193 -8.42 -1.90 26.34
C ARG A 193 -7.84 -2.40 27.67
N ARG A 194 -8.64 -3.13 28.47
CA ARG A 194 -8.19 -3.74 29.73
C ARG A 194 -7.07 -4.74 29.54
N ARG A 195 -7.16 -5.60 28.52
CA ARG A 195 -6.13 -6.60 28.19
C ARG A 195 -4.78 -5.96 27.85
N LEU A 196 -4.79 -4.80 27.19
CA LEU A 196 -3.62 -4.02 26.85
C LEU A 196 -3.13 -3.11 27.99
N HIS A 197 -3.81 -3.15 29.16
CA HIS A 197 -3.51 -2.30 30.32
C HIS A 197 -3.47 -0.80 29.98
N LEU A 198 -4.34 -0.35 29.05
CA LEU A 198 -4.44 1.06 28.67
C LEU A 198 -5.20 1.82 29.75
N PRO A 199 -4.60 2.86 30.38
CA PRO A 199 -5.25 3.64 31.43
C PRO A 199 -6.53 4.35 30.92
N ASP A 200 -7.57 4.41 31.74
CA ASP A 200 -8.85 5.02 31.34
C ASP A 200 -8.79 6.55 31.28
N ASP A 201 -7.91 7.15 32.08
CA ASP A 201 -7.67 8.59 32.17
C ASP A 201 -6.70 9.15 31.11
N LYS A 202 -6.04 8.28 30.33
CA LYS A 202 -5.06 8.71 29.32
C LYS A 202 -5.63 8.64 27.90
N LYS A 203 -5.17 9.56 27.05
CA LYS A 203 -5.42 9.54 25.62
C LYS A 203 -4.53 8.51 24.94
N VAL A 204 -5.03 7.85 23.91
CA VAL A 204 -4.30 6.82 23.18
C VAL A 204 -3.88 7.35 21.81
N LEU A 205 -2.58 7.49 21.60
CA LEU A 205 -1.97 7.68 20.30
C LEU A 205 -1.67 6.30 19.70
N LEU A 206 -2.09 6.05 18.47
CA LEU A 206 -1.87 4.79 17.78
C LEU A 206 -0.85 4.96 16.66
N TYR A 207 0.20 4.14 16.67
CA TYR A 207 1.00 3.80 15.51
C TYR A 207 0.65 2.37 15.08
N LEU A 208 0.43 2.16 13.79
CA LEU A 208 0.21 0.81 13.23
C LEU A 208 1.01 0.63 11.95
N GLY A 209 1.85 -0.42 11.90
CA GLY A 209 2.65 -0.73 10.73
C GLY A 209 3.93 -1.50 11.06
N ARG A 210 4.76 -1.73 10.03
CA ARG A 210 6.06 -2.39 10.18
C ARG A 210 7.02 -1.50 10.98
N LEU A 211 7.71 -2.09 11.96
CA LEU A 211 8.73 -1.39 12.75
C LEU A 211 10.06 -1.37 11.99
N ALA A 212 10.21 -0.39 11.10
CA ALA A 212 11.35 -0.26 10.22
C ALA A 212 11.89 1.18 10.23
N LYS A 213 13.17 1.32 9.87
CA LYS A 213 13.91 2.58 9.97
C LYS A 213 13.25 3.74 9.22
N GLU A 214 12.68 3.46 8.05
CA GLU A 214 11.99 4.46 7.21
C GLU A 214 10.67 4.98 7.82
N LYS A 215 10.15 4.32 8.87
CA LYS A 215 8.94 4.75 9.58
C LYS A 215 9.21 5.70 10.74
N ASP A 216 10.47 5.83 11.14
CA ASP A 216 10.98 6.80 12.12
C ASP A 216 10.16 6.86 13.44
N ILE A 217 9.81 5.67 13.97
CA ILE A 217 9.00 5.53 15.19
C ILE A 217 9.75 6.07 16.40
N SER A 218 11.08 6.03 16.37
CA SER A 218 11.96 6.61 17.40
C SER A 218 11.67 8.09 17.64
N THR A 219 11.35 8.83 16.58
CA THR A 219 10.91 10.23 16.70
C THR A 219 9.63 10.32 17.53
N ILE A 220 8.61 9.48 17.29
CA ILE A 220 7.35 9.50 18.06
C ILE A 220 7.61 9.17 19.52
N ILE A 221 8.38 8.11 19.80
CA ILE A 221 8.72 7.69 21.18
C ILE A 221 9.45 8.80 21.93
N SER A 222 10.37 9.50 21.26
CA SER A 222 11.16 10.58 21.86
C SER A 222 10.35 11.79 22.32
N PHE A 223 9.10 11.94 21.84
CA PHE A 223 8.19 13.02 22.28
C PHE A 223 7.21 12.60 23.37
N MET A 224 7.11 11.34 23.68
CA MET A 224 6.21 10.89 24.73
C MET A 224 6.48 11.51 26.11
N PRO A 225 7.73 11.88 26.51
CA PRO A 225 7.96 12.65 27.74
C PRO A 225 7.17 13.95 27.80
N ASP A 226 7.02 14.65 26.67
CA ASP A 226 6.30 15.94 26.59
C ASP A 226 4.78 15.79 26.51
N LEU A 227 4.25 14.56 26.51
CA LEU A 227 2.83 14.24 26.44
C LEU A 227 2.41 13.37 27.65
N PRO A 228 2.47 13.90 28.90
CA PRO A 228 2.26 13.10 30.10
C PRO A 228 0.87 12.45 30.19
N ASP A 229 -0.14 13.03 29.52
CA ASP A 229 -1.52 12.56 29.51
C ASP A 229 -1.85 11.64 28.33
N ALA A 230 -0.82 11.15 27.62
CA ALA A 230 -0.99 10.22 26.52
C ALA A 230 -0.19 8.92 26.73
N VAL A 231 -0.72 7.83 26.17
CA VAL A 231 -0.02 6.57 25.94
C VAL A 231 0.14 6.34 24.44
N LEU A 232 1.24 5.71 24.04
CA LEU A 232 1.51 5.32 22.66
C LEU A 232 1.29 3.81 22.53
N LEU A 233 0.31 3.43 21.72
CA LEU A 233 0.06 2.04 21.32
C LEU A 233 0.75 1.77 19.99
N VAL A 234 1.75 0.89 20.00
CA VAL A 234 2.54 0.50 18.83
C VAL A 234 2.11 -0.88 18.38
N VAL A 235 1.38 -0.94 17.26
CA VAL A 235 0.85 -2.18 16.69
C VAL A 235 1.68 -2.59 15.47
N GLY A 236 2.24 -3.78 15.52
CA GLY A 236 3.10 -4.31 14.46
C GLY A 236 4.44 -4.79 14.99
N ASP A 237 5.26 -5.31 14.07
CA ASP A 237 6.60 -5.80 14.38
C ASP A 237 7.58 -5.45 13.25
N GLY A 238 8.88 -5.66 13.49
CA GLY A 238 9.89 -5.40 12.48
C GLY A 238 11.31 -5.29 13.03
N PRO A 239 12.29 -5.06 12.15
CA PRO A 239 13.71 -5.08 12.52
C PRO A 239 14.11 -4.05 13.57
N GLU A 240 13.38 -2.94 13.71
CA GLU A 240 13.66 -1.88 14.68
C GLU A 240 13.10 -2.16 16.09
N HIS A 241 12.31 -3.23 16.29
CA HIS A 241 11.63 -3.51 17.55
C HIS A 241 12.58 -3.44 18.76
N SER A 242 13.70 -4.15 18.70
CA SER A 242 14.66 -4.20 19.81
C SER A 242 15.28 -2.82 20.12
N ALA A 243 15.60 -2.04 19.10
CA ALA A 243 16.14 -0.69 19.28
C ALA A 243 15.10 0.27 19.87
N LEU A 244 13.85 0.18 19.42
CA LEU A 244 12.73 0.97 19.96
C LEU A 244 12.42 0.61 21.42
N ALA A 245 12.44 -0.68 21.77
CA ALA A 245 12.25 -1.14 23.14
C ALA A 245 13.37 -0.62 24.07
N GLN A 246 14.62 -0.61 23.62
CA GLN A 246 15.73 -0.01 24.38
C GLN A 246 15.56 1.51 24.56
N LEU A 247 15.07 2.22 23.53
CA LEU A 247 14.76 3.64 23.62
C LEU A 247 13.68 3.92 24.67
N VAL A 248 12.62 3.10 24.71
CA VAL A 248 11.53 3.19 25.70
C VAL A 248 12.08 3.02 27.12
N GLN A 249 12.97 2.05 27.35
CA GLN A 249 13.62 1.84 28.65
C GLN A 249 14.51 3.02 29.04
N HIS A 250 15.32 3.52 28.10
CA HIS A 250 16.21 4.65 28.32
C HIS A 250 15.45 5.93 28.71
N LEU A 251 14.27 6.16 28.10
CA LEU A 251 13.41 7.30 28.41
C LEU A 251 12.45 7.06 29.56
N GLN A 252 12.51 5.90 30.23
CA GLN A 252 11.62 5.51 31.32
C GLN A 252 10.12 5.58 30.96
N LEU A 253 9.77 5.10 29.77
CA LEU A 253 8.42 5.16 29.20
C LEU A 253 7.72 3.78 29.17
N ALA A 254 8.20 2.80 29.92
CA ALA A 254 7.70 1.41 29.88
C ALA A 254 6.20 1.28 30.23
N ASP A 255 5.67 2.20 31.02
CA ASP A 255 4.26 2.31 31.39
C ASP A 255 3.39 3.09 30.39
N ARG A 256 4.00 3.79 29.42
CA ARG A 256 3.31 4.66 28.48
C ARG A 256 3.52 4.33 27.01
N VAL A 257 4.40 3.40 26.67
CA VAL A 257 4.62 2.92 25.29
C VAL A 257 4.41 1.41 25.29
N ILE A 258 3.34 0.98 24.64
CA ILE A 258 2.86 -0.40 24.65
C ILE A 258 3.07 -1.01 23.25
N PHE A 259 3.90 -2.05 23.16
CA PHE A 259 4.10 -2.83 21.94
C PHE A 259 3.19 -4.06 21.97
N THR A 260 2.40 -4.26 20.92
CA THR A 260 1.52 -5.43 20.81
C THR A 260 2.14 -6.57 20.02
N GLY A 261 3.20 -6.29 19.25
CA GLY A 261 3.67 -7.19 18.20
C GLY A 261 2.69 -7.25 17.02
N MET A 262 2.85 -8.26 16.18
CA MET A 262 1.95 -8.51 15.05
C MET A 262 0.56 -8.90 15.54
N VAL A 263 -0.46 -8.31 14.93
CA VAL A 263 -1.87 -8.66 15.20
C VAL A 263 -2.52 -9.24 13.95
N PRO A 264 -3.48 -10.17 14.10
CA PRO A 264 -4.22 -10.70 12.96
C PRO A 264 -4.93 -9.58 12.18
N PRO A 265 -4.97 -9.62 10.84
CA PRO A 265 -5.62 -8.58 10.05
C PRO A 265 -7.09 -8.35 10.38
N GLY A 266 -7.80 -9.40 10.87
CA GLY A 266 -9.18 -9.30 11.34
C GLY A 266 -9.36 -8.41 12.56
N ASP A 267 -8.35 -8.38 13.44
CA ASP A 267 -8.41 -7.65 14.70
C ASP A 267 -7.95 -6.18 14.57
N VAL A 268 -7.25 -5.84 13.49
CA VAL A 268 -6.71 -4.49 13.25
C VAL A 268 -7.75 -3.37 13.45
N PRO A 269 -9.00 -3.47 12.98
CA PRO A 269 -10.01 -2.44 13.20
C PRO A 269 -10.27 -2.12 14.68
N HIS A 270 -10.21 -3.12 15.57
CA HIS A 270 -10.43 -2.93 17.00
C HIS A 270 -9.31 -2.09 17.65
N TYR A 271 -8.08 -2.18 17.15
CA TYR A 271 -6.97 -1.34 17.63
C TYR A 271 -7.14 0.12 17.21
N TYR A 272 -7.63 0.36 15.98
CA TYR A 272 -8.01 1.72 15.57
C TYR A 272 -9.12 2.28 16.47
N ALA A 273 -10.13 1.48 16.79
CA ALA A 273 -11.27 1.91 17.61
C ALA A 273 -10.91 2.27 19.06
N LEU A 274 -9.76 1.78 19.57
CA LEU A 274 -9.28 2.12 20.92
C LEU A 274 -8.65 3.51 21.02
N ALA A 275 -8.19 4.06 19.89
CA ALA A 275 -7.33 5.24 19.89
C ALA A 275 -8.14 6.56 19.81
N ASP A 276 -7.45 7.64 20.19
CA ASP A 276 -7.94 9.01 20.08
C ASP A 276 -7.35 9.72 18.84
N ALA A 277 -6.13 9.34 18.41
CA ALA A 277 -5.49 9.82 17.20
C ALA A 277 -4.51 8.79 16.63
N PHE A 278 -4.33 8.84 15.33
CA PHE A 278 -3.28 8.07 14.62
C PHE A 278 -2.04 8.94 14.44
N VAL A 279 -0.86 8.43 14.82
CA VAL A 279 0.40 9.16 14.73
C VAL A 279 1.38 8.47 13.80
N SER A 280 2.07 9.26 12.95
CA SER A 280 3.11 8.74 12.05
C SER A 280 4.23 9.76 11.82
N ALA A 281 5.46 9.28 11.83
CA ALA A 281 6.66 10.04 11.48
C ALA A 281 7.24 9.61 10.12
N SER A 282 6.57 8.72 9.39
CA SER A 282 7.00 8.25 8.06
C SER A 282 7.00 9.40 7.05
N ALA A 283 8.07 9.50 6.25
CA ALA A 283 8.19 10.42 5.11
C ALA A 283 8.37 9.65 3.78
N SER A 284 8.15 8.33 3.79
CA SER A 284 8.43 7.42 2.67
C SER A 284 7.18 6.69 2.15
N GLU A 285 5.99 7.21 2.44
CA GLU A 285 4.76 6.55 2.00
C GLU A 285 4.50 6.77 0.50
N ALA A 286 4.14 5.70 -0.19
CA ALA A 286 3.59 5.80 -1.54
C ALA A 286 2.15 6.33 -1.50
N GLN A 287 1.34 5.82 -0.57
CA GLN A 287 -0.03 6.27 -0.31
C GLN A 287 -0.36 6.33 1.19
N GLY A 288 0.16 5.38 1.98
CA GLY A 288 -0.11 5.26 3.40
C GLY A 288 -1.52 4.69 3.66
N LEU A 289 -1.74 3.41 3.38
CA LEU A 289 -3.03 2.75 3.62
C LEU A 289 -3.48 2.87 5.08
N THR A 290 -2.54 2.83 6.02
CA THR A 290 -2.82 3.01 7.45
C THR A 290 -3.43 4.38 7.78
N TYR A 291 -3.13 5.42 7.01
CA TYR A 291 -3.78 6.72 7.14
C TYR A 291 -5.25 6.65 6.73
N LEU A 292 -5.56 5.95 5.65
CA LEU A 292 -6.94 5.74 5.18
C LEU A 292 -7.72 4.85 6.15
N GLU A 293 -7.07 3.83 6.71
CA GLU A 293 -7.64 2.95 7.73
C GLU A 293 -8.00 3.74 8.99
N ALA A 294 -7.07 4.59 9.46
CA ALA A 294 -7.31 5.48 10.60
C ALA A 294 -8.49 6.43 10.36
N LEU A 295 -8.52 7.10 9.19
CA LEU A 295 -9.63 7.98 8.83
C LEU A 295 -10.96 7.23 8.74
N ALA A 296 -10.95 6.01 8.16
CA ALA A 296 -12.16 5.17 8.08
C ALA A 296 -12.67 4.75 9.47
N ALA A 297 -11.77 4.54 10.43
CA ALA A 297 -12.10 4.28 11.83
C ALA A 297 -12.52 5.56 12.61
N GLY A 298 -12.51 6.71 11.96
CA GLY A 298 -12.81 7.99 12.59
C GLY A 298 -11.65 8.57 13.40
N LEU A 299 -10.41 8.11 13.20
CA LEU A 299 -9.26 8.70 13.89
C LEU A 299 -8.69 9.89 13.11
N PRO A 300 -8.53 11.05 13.76
CA PRO A 300 -7.79 12.15 13.19
C PRO A 300 -6.32 11.79 13.08
N LEU A 301 -5.67 12.30 12.02
CA LEU A 301 -4.27 12.04 11.72
C LEU A 301 -3.36 13.08 12.38
N LEU A 302 -2.22 12.63 12.91
CA LEU A 302 -1.12 13.46 13.37
C LEU A 302 0.16 12.96 12.69
N CYS A 303 0.43 13.44 11.48
CA CYS A 303 1.44 12.85 10.62
C CYS A 303 2.55 13.86 10.27
N ARG A 304 3.78 13.35 10.10
CA ARG A 304 4.87 14.13 9.54
C ARG A 304 4.51 14.57 8.13
N ASP A 305 4.94 15.79 7.77
CA ASP A 305 4.73 16.35 6.43
C ASP A 305 5.33 15.44 5.35
N ASP A 306 4.46 14.98 4.47
CA ASP A 306 4.79 14.16 3.31
C ASP A 306 3.79 14.50 2.18
N PRO A 307 4.25 14.69 0.93
CA PRO A 307 3.36 14.99 -0.19
C PRO A 307 2.25 13.96 -0.45
N CYS A 308 2.33 12.73 0.10
CA CYS A 308 1.25 11.75 0.00
C CYS A 308 0.00 12.18 0.81
N LEU A 309 0.18 13.06 1.82
CA LEU A 309 -0.88 13.61 2.66
C LEU A 309 -1.60 14.81 2.01
N ASN A 310 -1.06 15.36 0.93
CA ASN A 310 -1.70 16.45 0.21
C ASN A 310 -3.10 16.02 -0.26
N ASN A 311 -4.11 16.82 0.07
CA ASN A 311 -5.54 16.55 -0.14
C ASN A 311 -6.14 15.44 0.76
N LEU A 312 -5.34 14.74 1.56
CA LEU A 312 -5.85 13.75 2.53
C LEU A 312 -6.05 14.40 3.90
N VAL A 313 -5.06 15.13 4.41
CA VAL A 313 -5.15 15.84 5.69
C VAL A 313 -5.61 17.27 5.47
N GLN A 314 -6.73 17.61 6.08
CA GLN A 314 -7.28 18.96 6.17
C GLN A 314 -7.02 19.47 7.58
N GLN A 315 -6.06 20.41 7.71
CA GLN A 315 -5.58 20.94 9.00
C GLN A 315 -6.73 21.38 9.90
N GLY A 316 -6.80 20.81 11.11
CA GLY A 316 -7.84 21.11 12.10
C GLY A 316 -9.22 20.50 11.84
N GLN A 317 -9.44 19.85 10.69
CA GLN A 317 -10.72 19.22 10.35
C GLN A 317 -10.69 17.69 10.53
N ASN A 318 -9.67 17.00 10.02
CA ASN A 318 -9.49 15.56 10.15
C ASN A 318 -8.10 15.17 10.65
N GLY A 319 -7.28 16.14 11.05
CA GLY A 319 -5.94 15.92 11.56
C GLY A 319 -5.03 17.12 11.40
N TYR A 320 -3.75 16.87 11.64
CA TYR A 320 -2.67 17.85 11.51
C TYR A 320 -1.43 17.23 10.87
N VAL A 321 -0.72 18.06 10.11
CA VAL A 321 0.60 17.74 9.55
C VAL A 321 1.66 18.53 10.30
N TRP A 322 2.73 17.89 10.73
CA TRP A 322 3.84 18.50 11.45
C TRP A 322 5.16 18.37 10.67
N GLN A 323 6.04 19.38 10.78
CA GLN A 323 7.32 19.45 10.06
C GLN A 323 8.53 19.27 10.97
N ASN A 324 8.35 19.54 12.23
CA ASN A 324 9.42 19.44 13.24
C ASN A 324 8.84 19.00 14.60
N PRO A 325 9.73 18.58 15.50
CA PRO A 325 9.40 18.10 16.82
C PRO A 325 8.49 19.00 17.65
N ALA A 326 8.83 20.26 17.74
CA ALA A 326 8.04 21.21 18.54
C ALA A 326 6.60 21.36 18.02
N GLN A 327 6.41 21.25 16.70
CA GLN A 327 5.07 21.22 16.11
C GLN A 327 4.31 19.94 16.48
N LEU A 328 4.97 18.77 16.50
CA LEU A 328 4.33 17.52 16.89
C LEU A 328 3.74 17.63 18.31
N VAL A 329 4.53 18.07 19.31
CA VAL A 329 4.06 18.23 20.68
C VAL A 329 2.87 19.20 20.76
N ARG A 330 3.04 20.40 20.18
CA ARG A 330 1.98 21.41 20.19
C ARG A 330 0.68 20.93 19.53
N LEU A 331 0.79 20.30 18.37
CA LEU A 331 -0.38 19.81 17.62
C LEU A 331 -1.02 18.60 18.30
N SER A 332 -0.23 17.76 19.00
CA SER A 332 -0.75 16.68 19.84
C SER A 332 -1.65 17.26 20.95
N HIS A 333 -1.16 18.26 21.70
CA HIS A 333 -1.97 18.94 22.71
C HIS A 333 -3.24 19.56 22.10
N THR A 334 -3.08 20.29 20.98
CA THR A 334 -4.23 20.89 20.30
C THR A 334 -5.27 19.86 19.90
N LEU A 335 -4.84 18.68 19.41
CA LEU A 335 -5.75 17.64 18.94
C LEU A 335 -6.40 16.87 20.09
N LEU A 336 -5.65 16.53 21.13
CA LEU A 336 -6.12 15.69 22.23
C LEU A 336 -6.96 16.44 23.26
N CYS A 337 -6.80 17.77 23.37
CA CYS A 337 -7.52 18.64 24.30
C CYS A 337 -8.70 19.39 23.64
N ARG A 338 -9.17 18.96 22.49
CA ARG A 338 -10.32 19.60 21.82
C ARG A 338 -11.63 19.29 22.53
N ASP A 339 -12.51 20.31 22.56
CA ASP A 339 -13.86 20.20 23.13
C ASP A 339 -14.84 19.49 22.17
N ASP A 340 -14.48 19.30 20.89
CA ASP A 340 -15.33 18.75 19.82
C ASP A 340 -14.73 17.48 19.14
N PRO A 341 -14.32 16.42 19.87
CA PRO A 341 -13.68 15.24 19.28
C PRO A 341 -14.58 14.50 18.28
N ASP A 342 -15.90 14.53 18.48
CA ASP A 342 -16.86 13.88 17.58
C ASP A 342 -16.94 14.55 16.20
N VAL A 343 -16.70 15.85 16.12
CA VAL A 343 -16.63 16.56 14.84
C VAL A 343 -15.43 16.11 14.05
N LEU A 344 -14.26 15.97 14.71
CA LEU A 344 -13.05 15.44 14.09
C LEU A 344 -13.26 14.01 13.58
N ARG A 345 -13.90 13.15 14.39
CA ARG A 345 -14.19 11.75 14.00
C ARG A 345 -15.10 11.69 12.78
N LYS A 346 -16.18 12.47 12.74
CA LYS A 346 -17.08 12.56 11.59
C LYS A 346 -16.36 13.04 10.33
N ASN A 347 -15.52 14.05 10.46
CA ASN A 347 -14.73 14.58 9.34
C ASN A 347 -13.69 13.58 8.85
N ALA A 348 -13.04 12.82 9.75
CA ALA A 348 -12.12 11.76 9.40
C ALA A 348 -12.82 10.71 8.52
N VAL A 349 -13.97 10.17 8.97
CA VAL A 349 -14.76 9.20 8.20
C VAL A 349 -15.20 9.78 6.85
N ALA A 350 -15.65 11.03 6.81
CA ALA A 350 -16.03 11.68 5.55
C ALA A 350 -14.87 11.79 4.56
N SER A 351 -13.66 12.08 5.06
CA SER A 351 -12.43 12.20 4.26
C SER A 351 -11.98 10.86 3.66
N ALA A 352 -12.34 9.72 4.26
CA ALA A 352 -12.02 8.40 3.73
C ALA A 352 -12.93 7.97 2.56
N ARG A 353 -14.15 8.49 2.45
CA ARG A 353 -15.17 8.04 1.47
C ARG A 353 -14.70 7.99 0.02
N PRO A 354 -13.95 8.96 -0.52
CA PRO A 354 -13.43 8.92 -1.89
C PRO A 354 -12.47 7.76 -2.15
N TYR A 355 -11.91 7.17 -1.10
CA TYR A 355 -10.95 6.07 -1.14
C TYR A 355 -11.60 4.70 -0.89
N SER A 356 -12.90 4.57 -1.12
CA SER A 356 -13.57 3.28 -0.98
C SER A 356 -13.11 2.28 -2.04
N SER A 357 -13.15 0.98 -1.70
CA SER A 357 -12.83 -0.11 -2.61
C SER A 357 -13.69 -0.08 -3.89
N ALA A 358 -14.97 0.26 -3.74
CA ALA A 358 -15.90 0.38 -4.85
C ALA A 358 -15.52 1.54 -5.81
N ALA A 359 -15.11 2.70 -5.28
CA ALA A 359 -14.64 3.82 -6.09
C ALA A 359 -13.34 3.48 -6.84
N PHE A 360 -12.42 2.79 -6.17
CA PHE A 360 -11.17 2.29 -6.74
C PHE A 360 -11.42 1.35 -7.93
N ALA A 361 -12.26 0.33 -7.74
CA ALA A 361 -12.59 -0.63 -8.79
C ALA A 361 -13.31 0.04 -9.98
N ALA A 362 -14.23 0.97 -9.70
CA ALA A 362 -14.91 1.72 -10.76
C ALA A 362 -13.93 2.54 -11.61
N ALA A 363 -12.99 3.22 -10.99
CA ALA A 363 -11.98 4.00 -11.69
C ALA A 363 -10.97 3.11 -12.44
N ALA A 364 -10.59 1.96 -11.88
CA ALA A 364 -9.76 0.96 -12.56
C ALA A 364 -10.48 0.39 -13.79
N GLU A 365 -11.77 0.07 -13.68
CA GLU A 365 -12.58 -0.40 -14.80
C GLU A 365 -12.65 0.63 -15.94
N GLN A 366 -12.82 1.91 -15.63
CA GLN A 366 -12.81 2.97 -16.64
C GLN A 366 -11.45 3.06 -17.35
N LEU A 367 -10.35 2.95 -16.60
CA LEU A 367 -9.00 2.91 -17.16
C LEU A 367 -8.84 1.70 -18.10
N TYR A 368 -9.28 0.51 -17.67
CA TYR A 368 -9.18 -0.70 -18.49
C TYR A 368 -9.95 -0.56 -19.81
N ARG A 369 -11.21 -0.12 -19.75
CA ARG A 369 -12.02 0.11 -20.96
C ARG A 369 -11.36 1.09 -21.93
N ARG A 370 -10.81 2.18 -21.42
CA ARG A 370 -10.09 3.18 -22.24
C ARG A 370 -8.86 2.58 -22.92
N GLU A 371 -8.04 1.83 -22.18
CA GLU A 371 -6.82 1.25 -22.75
C GLU A 371 -7.10 0.10 -23.73
N ILE A 372 -8.15 -0.69 -23.50
CA ILE A 372 -8.63 -1.71 -24.45
C ILE A 372 -9.04 -1.04 -25.77
N LEU A 373 -9.86 0.02 -25.72
CA LEU A 373 -10.28 0.76 -26.91
C LEU A 373 -9.07 1.35 -27.65
N ARG A 374 -8.14 1.98 -26.94
CA ARG A 374 -6.91 2.54 -27.54
C ARG A 374 -6.08 1.45 -28.23
N LYS A 375 -5.90 0.31 -27.61
CA LYS A 375 -5.12 -0.81 -28.18
C LYS A 375 -5.79 -1.39 -29.43
N THR A 376 -7.11 -1.50 -29.42
CA THR A 376 -7.90 -1.98 -30.56
C THR A 376 -7.77 -1.02 -31.76
N GLN A 377 -7.89 0.29 -31.52
CA GLN A 377 -7.73 1.30 -32.57
C GLN A 377 -6.33 1.29 -33.19
N GLN A 378 -5.29 1.22 -32.35
CA GLN A 378 -3.90 1.12 -32.83
C GLN A 378 -3.69 -0.09 -33.75
N ARG A 379 -4.27 -1.25 -33.40
CA ARG A 379 -4.19 -2.46 -34.22
C ARG A 379 -4.89 -2.30 -35.56
N GLN A 380 -6.06 -1.70 -35.58
CA GLN A 380 -6.80 -1.45 -36.82
C GLN A 380 -6.05 -0.52 -37.78
N ILE A 381 -5.38 0.51 -37.23
CA ILE A 381 -4.54 1.42 -38.03
C ILE A 381 -3.39 0.65 -38.65
N LEU A 382 -2.62 -0.10 -37.85
CA LEU A 382 -1.49 -0.90 -38.33
C LEU A 382 -1.91 -1.95 -39.38
N GLN A 383 -3.06 -2.59 -39.22
CA GLN A 383 -3.58 -3.54 -40.21
C GLN A 383 -3.94 -2.86 -41.54
N ARG A 384 -4.49 -1.64 -41.51
CA ARG A 384 -4.80 -0.88 -42.71
C ARG A 384 -3.53 -0.42 -43.46
N GLU A 385 -2.51 -0.02 -42.73
CA GLU A 385 -1.23 0.37 -43.31
C GLU A 385 -0.53 -0.82 -43.98
N VAL A 386 -0.58 -2.03 -43.40
CA VAL A 386 0.02 -3.25 -44.00
C VAL A 386 -0.73 -3.72 -45.24
N VAL A 387 -2.01 -3.42 -45.41
CA VAL A 387 -2.80 -3.79 -46.59
C VAL A 387 -2.59 -2.82 -47.74
N LEU A 388 -1.97 -1.64 -47.49
CA LEU A 388 -1.69 -0.61 -48.49
C LEU A 388 -0.28 -0.74 -49.14
N TRP A 389 0.49 -1.73 -48.72
CA TRP A 389 1.80 -2.15 -49.29
C TRP A 389 1.72 -3.57 -49.88
#